data_9664b9c97c509b1939394c0b605bd565
#
_entry.id   9664b9c97c509b1939394c0b605bd565
#
_cell.length_a   1.000
_cell.length_b   1.000
_cell.length_c   1.000
_cell.angle_alpha   90.00
_cell.angle_beta   90.00
_cell.angle_gamma   90.00
#
_symmetry.space_group_name_H-M   'P 1'
#
loop_
_entity.id
_entity.type
_entity.pdbx_description
1 polymer ?
#
loop_
_entity_poly.entity_id
_entity_poly.type
_entity_poly.pdbx_seq_one_letter_code
_entity_poly.pdbx_strand_id
1 'polypeptide(L)'
;LGAKEGDAFQYDPGIFVDDNGRVYLVSGFCPIPGINPKFAAMHLVTKGCQLIELADDMCTVRKAPQIVLPQQADAEGTEFAEHPFFEAPSLRKANGRYYLIYSSTQNHELCYAVADKPQGVYHYGGTIVSNGDIGLDGRTVPCNYTGTNHGSIVEINGQWYVFYHRQTNRTPYSRQGCAEKITLLPDGSITQVRVTS
;
A
#
# COMPACT_ATOMS: atom_id res chain seq x y z
N LEU A 1 -15.90 14.27 1.64
CA LEU A 1 -15.90 12.97 2.31
C LEU A 1 -15.93 13.21 3.83
N GLY A 2 -17.12 13.31 4.41
CA GLY A 2 -17.29 13.34 5.86
C GLY A 2 -17.41 11.91 6.40
N ALA A 3 -16.86 11.65 7.58
CA ALA A 3 -17.09 10.39 8.27
C ALA A 3 -18.56 10.35 8.73
N LYS A 4 -19.27 9.31 8.33
CA LYS A 4 -20.59 8.97 8.80
C LYS A 4 -20.49 7.70 9.64
N GLU A 5 -21.47 7.48 10.51
CA GLU A 5 -21.55 6.22 11.25
C GLU A 5 -21.54 5.02 10.26
N GLY A 6 -20.67 4.05 10.53
CA GLY A 6 -20.47 2.88 9.67
C GLY A 6 -19.57 3.07 8.44
N ASP A 7 -19.07 4.28 8.18
CA ASP A 7 -18.06 4.49 7.15
C ASP A 7 -16.71 3.90 7.60
N ALA A 8 -15.95 3.35 6.64
CA ALA A 8 -14.58 2.95 6.92
C ALA A 8 -13.70 4.17 7.17
N PHE A 9 -12.77 4.04 8.12
CA PHE A 9 -11.84 5.09 8.46
C PHE A 9 -10.93 5.42 7.26
N GLN A 10 -10.93 6.71 6.88
CA GLN A 10 -10.11 7.22 5.78
C GLN A 10 -8.76 7.70 6.31
N TYR A 11 -7.68 7.15 5.78
CA TYR A 11 -6.31 7.43 6.20
C TYR A 11 -5.36 7.30 5.03
N ASP A 12 -4.26 8.04 5.03
CA ASP A 12 -3.21 8.02 4.00
C ASP A 12 -3.77 8.10 2.56
N PRO A 13 -4.48 9.16 2.19
CA PRO A 13 -5.10 9.25 0.88
C PRO A 13 -4.08 9.34 -0.24
N GLY A 14 -4.22 8.50 -1.27
CA GLY A 14 -3.47 8.57 -2.52
C GLY A 14 -4.37 8.94 -3.70
N ILE A 15 -4.00 9.96 -4.47
CA ILE A 15 -4.72 10.35 -5.70
C ILE A 15 -4.02 9.79 -6.92
N PHE A 16 -4.81 9.27 -7.85
CA PHE A 16 -4.37 8.83 -9.17
C PHE A 16 -5.31 9.38 -10.25
N VAL A 17 -4.73 10.00 -11.26
CA VAL A 17 -5.44 10.43 -12.47
C VAL A 17 -5.05 9.49 -13.60
N ASP A 18 -6.02 8.79 -14.16
CA ASP A 18 -5.80 7.86 -15.26
C ASP A 18 -5.67 8.59 -16.60
N ASP A 19 -5.13 7.93 -17.61
CA ASP A 19 -4.91 8.48 -18.96
C ASP A 19 -6.21 8.98 -19.64
N ASN A 20 -7.36 8.44 -19.22
CA ASN A 20 -8.68 8.88 -19.68
C ASN A 20 -9.26 10.06 -18.88
N GLY A 21 -8.48 10.66 -18.00
CA GLY A 21 -8.86 11.79 -17.13
C GLY A 21 -9.70 11.42 -15.91
N ARG A 22 -10.01 10.14 -15.67
CA ARG A 22 -10.72 9.72 -14.46
C ARG A 22 -9.83 9.84 -13.24
N VAL A 23 -10.42 10.30 -12.15
CA VAL A 23 -9.73 10.54 -10.88
C VAL A 23 -10.13 9.47 -9.87
N TYR A 24 -9.15 8.85 -9.25
CA TYR A 24 -9.31 7.84 -8.23
C TYR A 24 -8.60 8.25 -6.94
N LEU A 25 -9.31 8.10 -5.83
CA LEU A 25 -8.78 8.22 -4.48
C LEU A 25 -8.67 6.81 -3.90
N VAL A 26 -7.50 6.43 -3.42
CA VAL A 26 -7.30 5.24 -2.60
C VAL A 26 -7.01 5.66 -1.16
N SER A 27 -7.57 4.94 -0.18
CA SER A 27 -7.44 5.27 1.24
C SER A 27 -7.79 4.08 2.12
N GLY A 28 -7.35 4.09 3.36
CA GLY A 28 -7.75 3.13 4.37
C GLY A 28 -6.72 2.95 5.48
N PHE A 29 -7.20 2.41 6.60
CA PHE A 29 -6.38 2.08 7.77
C PHE A 29 -6.97 0.86 8.47
N CYS A 30 -6.22 -0.23 8.51
CA CYS A 30 -6.67 -1.52 9.01
C CYS A 30 -5.64 -2.12 9.99
N PRO A 31 -5.45 -1.53 11.18
CA PRO A 31 -4.53 -2.07 12.17
C PRO A 31 -4.99 -3.43 12.68
N ILE A 32 -4.03 -4.27 13.07
CA ILE A 32 -4.35 -5.57 13.66
C ILE A 32 -5.04 -5.33 15.01
N PRO A 33 -6.24 -5.88 15.23
CA PRO A 33 -6.96 -5.73 16.49
C PRO A 33 -6.14 -6.21 17.70
N GLY A 34 -6.12 -5.41 18.76
CA GLY A 34 -5.45 -5.77 20.02
C GLY A 34 -3.95 -5.54 20.09
N ILE A 35 -3.25 -5.26 18.97
CA ILE A 35 -1.82 -5.01 19.00
C ILE A 35 -1.47 -3.63 19.58
N ASN A 36 -2.31 -2.63 19.30
CA ASN A 36 -2.09 -1.28 19.84
C ASN A 36 -3.34 -0.78 20.56
N PRO A 37 -3.30 -0.58 21.90
CA PRO A 37 -4.45 -0.11 22.68
C PRO A 37 -5.03 1.23 22.19
N LYS A 38 -4.21 2.09 21.56
CA LYS A 38 -4.68 3.35 21.00
C LYS A 38 -5.71 3.12 19.88
N PHE A 39 -5.52 2.10 19.05
CA PHE A 39 -6.44 1.80 17.96
C PHE A 39 -7.78 1.25 18.48
N ALA A 40 -7.73 0.43 19.53
CA ALA A 40 -8.97 -0.04 20.19
C ALA A 40 -9.80 1.12 20.74
N ALA A 41 -9.16 2.13 21.32
CA ALA A 41 -9.83 3.32 21.86
C ALA A 41 -10.43 4.25 20.79
N MET A 42 -9.98 4.14 19.55
CA MET A 42 -10.47 4.96 18.42
C MET A 42 -11.80 4.45 17.83
N HIS A 43 -12.27 3.26 18.22
CA HIS A 43 -13.49 2.65 17.68
C HIS A 43 -13.57 2.66 16.14
N LEU A 44 -12.46 2.38 15.47
CA LEU A 44 -12.38 2.46 14.01
C LEU A 44 -13.26 1.41 13.34
N VAL A 45 -13.97 1.82 12.31
CA VAL A 45 -14.58 0.90 11.35
C VAL A 45 -13.57 0.64 10.24
N THR A 46 -13.02 -0.57 10.18
CA THR A 46 -12.03 -0.98 9.17
C THR A 46 -12.68 -1.90 8.16
N LYS A 47 -12.38 -1.73 6.87
CA LYS A 47 -12.98 -2.51 5.77
C LYS A 47 -11.97 -2.94 4.69
N GLY A 48 -10.70 -2.61 4.84
CA GLY A 48 -9.69 -2.80 3.82
C GLY A 48 -9.31 -1.51 3.09
N CYS A 49 -8.52 -1.64 2.02
CA CYS A 49 -8.21 -0.52 1.14
C CYS A 49 -9.43 -0.16 0.29
N GLN A 50 -9.81 1.10 0.32
CA GLN A 50 -10.90 1.62 -0.49
C GLN A 50 -10.37 2.32 -1.74
N LEU A 51 -11.06 2.11 -2.87
CA LEU A 51 -10.92 2.89 -4.08
C LEU A 51 -12.23 3.64 -4.33
N ILE A 52 -12.12 4.94 -4.54
CA ILE A 52 -13.23 5.88 -4.72
C ILE A 52 -13.03 6.60 -6.05
N GLU A 53 -13.99 6.55 -6.96
CA GLU A 53 -13.96 7.36 -8.18
C GLU A 53 -14.51 8.75 -7.87
N LEU A 54 -13.70 9.79 -8.10
CA LEU A 54 -14.08 11.18 -7.92
C LEU A 54 -14.56 11.79 -9.26
N ALA A 55 -15.36 12.84 -9.16
CA ALA A 55 -15.68 13.70 -10.29
C ALA A 55 -14.47 14.59 -10.65
N ASP A 56 -14.57 15.32 -11.74
CA ASP A 56 -13.50 16.16 -12.29
C ASP A 56 -13.09 17.31 -11.34
N ASP A 57 -13.97 17.67 -10.40
CA ASP A 57 -13.69 18.62 -9.32
C ASP A 57 -12.76 18.06 -8.21
N MET A 58 -12.43 16.76 -8.28
CA MET A 58 -11.62 16.02 -7.30
C MET A 58 -12.18 16.03 -5.86
N CYS A 59 -13.39 16.44 -5.67
CA CYS A 59 -14.05 16.59 -4.36
C CYS A 59 -15.33 15.78 -4.25
N THR A 60 -16.08 15.68 -5.36
CA THR A 60 -17.36 14.97 -5.40
C THR A 60 -17.14 13.47 -5.66
N VAL A 61 -17.75 12.62 -4.84
CA VAL A 61 -17.74 11.17 -5.07
C VAL A 61 -18.65 10.83 -6.24
N ARG A 62 -18.08 10.26 -7.32
CA ARG A 62 -18.85 9.82 -8.52
C ARG A 62 -19.47 8.44 -8.32
N LYS A 63 -18.75 7.53 -7.67
CA LYS A 63 -19.23 6.18 -7.38
C LYS A 63 -18.93 5.82 -5.93
N ALA A 64 -19.80 4.98 -5.35
CA ALA A 64 -19.62 4.44 -4.02
C ALA A 64 -18.22 3.80 -3.85
N PRO A 65 -17.59 3.92 -2.66
CA PRO A 65 -16.32 3.28 -2.36
C PRO A 65 -16.37 1.76 -2.61
N GLN A 66 -15.32 1.23 -3.21
CA GLN A 66 -15.12 -0.20 -3.43
C GLN A 66 -13.92 -0.67 -2.62
N ILE A 67 -14.04 -1.80 -1.91
CA ILE A 67 -12.90 -2.45 -1.27
C ILE A 67 -12.11 -3.16 -2.36
N VAL A 68 -10.82 -2.86 -2.45
CA VAL A 68 -9.91 -3.41 -3.48
C VAL A 68 -8.80 -4.28 -2.88
N LEU A 69 -8.45 -4.12 -1.59
CA LEU A 69 -7.59 -5.05 -0.86
C LEU A 69 -8.23 -5.38 0.50
N PRO A 70 -8.15 -6.65 0.95
CA PRO A 70 -8.74 -7.07 2.21
C PRO A 70 -7.91 -6.62 3.41
N GLN A 71 -8.58 -6.32 4.52
CA GLN A 71 -7.99 -6.25 5.85
C GLN A 71 -7.67 -7.65 6.39
N GLN A 72 -6.94 -7.72 7.52
CA GLN A 72 -6.53 -8.97 8.17
C GLN A 72 -7.69 -9.95 8.38
N ALA A 73 -8.87 -9.46 8.85
CA ALA A 73 -10.02 -10.32 9.16
C ALA A 73 -10.65 -10.96 7.92
N ASP A 74 -10.47 -10.37 6.74
CA ASP A 74 -11.08 -10.79 5.47
C ASP A 74 -10.07 -11.42 4.51
N ALA A 75 -8.80 -11.53 4.92
CA ALA A 75 -7.71 -12.01 4.06
C ALA A 75 -7.52 -13.53 4.09
N GLU A 76 -8.03 -14.23 5.11
CA GLU A 76 -7.88 -15.67 5.25
C GLU A 76 -8.43 -16.41 4.02
N GLY A 77 -7.66 -17.36 3.50
CA GLY A 77 -8.01 -18.12 2.29
C GLY A 77 -7.87 -17.35 0.97
N THR A 78 -7.34 -16.13 1.02
CA THR A 78 -7.02 -15.32 -0.18
C THR A 78 -5.51 -15.26 -0.42
N GLU A 79 -5.09 -14.71 -1.58
CA GLU A 79 -3.69 -14.42 -1.90
C GLU A 79 -3.04 -13.42 -0.93
N PHE A 80 -3.84 -12.69 -0.15
CA PHE A 80 -3.41 -11.66 0.79
C PHE A 80 -3.27 -12.16 2.23
N ALA A 81 -3.47 -13.45 2.50
CA ALA A 81 -3.51 -14.01 3.86
C ALA A 81 -2.26 -13.65 4.70
N GLU A 82 -1.07 -13.72 4.07
CA GLU A 82 0.20 -13.37 4.75
C GLU A 82 0.55 -11.88 4.65
N HIS A 83 -0.12 -11.13 3.76
CA HIS A 83 0.18 -9.73 3.44
C HIS A 83 -1.08 -8.85 3.38
N PRO A 84 -1.96 -8.89 4.41
CA PRO A 84 -3.20 -8.10 4.40
C PRO A 84 -2.91 -6.61 4.40
N PHE A 85 -3.85 -5.85 3.84
CA PHE A 85 -3.75 -4.39 3.83
C PHE A 85 -3.74 -3.81 5.25
N PHE A 86 -2.77 -2.93 5.50
CA PHE A 86 -2.70 -2.13 6.72
C PHE A 86 -2.99 -0.65 6.43
N GLU A 87 -2.13 0.03 5.65
CA GLU A 87 -2.23 1.48 5.37
C GLU A 87 -1.45 1.88 4.11
N ALA A 88 -1.37 3.19 3.85
CA ALA A 88 -0.50 3.80 2.86
C ALA A 88 -0.76 3.38 1.40
N PRO A 89 -2.01 3.30 0.92
CA PRO A 89 -2.26 2.89 -0.45
C PRO A 89 -1.85 3.95 -1.47
N SER A 90 -1.22 3.52 -2.56
CA SER A 90 -0.83 4.37 -3.67
C SER A 90 -1.03 3.66 -5.00
N LEU A 91 -1.92 4.19 -5.85
CA LEU A 91 -2.24 3.61 -7.15
C LEU A 91 -1.32 4.18 -8.23
N ARG A 92 -0.77 3.31 -9.08
CA ARG A 92 0.09 3.66 -10.22
C ARG A 92 -0.29 2.84 -11.44
N LYS A 93 0.08 3.32 -12.62
CA LYS A 93 -0.12 2.61 -13.88
C LYS A 93 1.23 2.39 -14.57
N ALA A 94 1.46 1.18 -15.03
CA ALA A 94 2.65 0.81 -15.79
C ALA A 94 2.28 -0.29 -16.79
N ASN A 95 2.75 -0.17 -18.03
CA ASN A 95 2.54 -1.18 -19.08
C ASN A 95 1.07 -1.61 -19.25
N GLY A 96 0.13 -0.65 -19.09
CA GLY A 96 -1.31 -0.92 -19.21
C GLY A 96 -1.96 -1.61 -18.01
N ARG A 97 -1.21 -1.90 -16.94
CA ARG A 97 -1.71 -2.50 -15.69
C ARG A 97 -1.69 -1.49 -14.55
N TYR A 98 -2.50 -1.74 -13.53
CA TYR A 98 -2.64 -0.90 -12.34
C TYR A 98 -1.99 -1.58 -11.15
N TYR A 99 -1.06 -0.89 -10.53
CA TYR A 99 -0.29 -1.32 -9.37
C TYR A 99 -0.78 -0.56 -8.14
N LEU A 100 -1.31 -1.27 -7.17
CA LEU A 100 -1.69 -0.71 -5.88
C LEU A 100 -0.58 -1.07 -4.88
N ILE A 101 0.21 -0.06 -4.53
CA ILE A 101 1.31 -0.16 -3.58
C ILE A 101 0.73 0.08 -2.18
N TYR A 102 1.13 -0.70 -1.18
CA TYR A 102 0.58 -0.58 0.16
C TYR A 102 1.51 -1.16 1.23
N SER A 103 1.34 -0.73 2.48
CA SER A 103 1.98 -1.34 3.64
C SER A 103 1.10 -2.45 4.18
N SER A 104 1.67 -3.64 4.42
CA SER A 104 0.95 -4.77 5.01
C SER A 104 0.98 -4.75 6.54
N THR A 105 0.14 -5.58 7.16
CA THR A 105 0.12 -5.77 8.61
C THR A 105 1.40 -6.38 9.18
N GLN A 106 2.32 -6.88 8.33
CA GLN A 106 3.66 -7.30 8.74
C GLN A 106 4.54 -6.13 9.20
N ASN A 107 4.12 -4.89 8.91
CA ASN A 107 4.72 -3.63 9.37
C ASN A 107 6.19 -3.38 8.97
N HIS A 108 6.78 -4.19 8.12
CA HIS A 108 8.15 -4.03 7.64
C HIS A 108 8.28 -3.96 6.13
N GLU A 109 7.19 -4.19 5.41
CA GLU A 109 7.22 -4.36 3.95
C GLU A 109 6.28 -3.38 3.23
N LEU A 110 6.72 -2.98 2.06
CA LEU A 110 5.93 -2.31 1.06
C LEU A 110 5.59 -3.32 -0.03
N CYS A 111 4.32 -3.67 -0.10
CA CYS A 111 3.79 -4.66 -1.03
C CYS A 111 3.17 -4.00 -2.25
N TYR A 112 2.87 -4.80 -3.26
CA TYR A 112 2.04 -4.38 -4.38
C TYR A 112 1.03 -5.46 -4.78
N ALA A 113 -0.09 -5.00 -5.32
CA ALA A 113 -1.07 -5.84 -5.98
C ALA A 113 -1.37 -5.28 -7.37
N VAL A 114 -1.73 -6.14 -8.32
CA VAL A 114 -1.88 -5.79 -9.74
C VAL A 114 -3.29 -6.10 -10.24
N ALA A 115 -3.86 -5.20 -11.05
CA ALA A 115 -5.13 -5.38 -11.73
C ALA A 115 -5.07 -4.84 -13.17
N ASP A 116 -5.99 -5.29 -14.04
CA ASP A 116 -6.10 -4.81 -15.43
C ASP A 116 -6.87 -3.48 -15.54
N LYS A 117 -7.57 -3.06 -14.50
CA LYS A 117 -8.32 -1.80 -14.40
C LYS A 117 -8.39 -1.32 -12.95
N PRO A 118 -8.56 0.00 -12.69
CA PRO A 118 -8.55 0.55 -11.32
C PRO A 118 -9.56 -0.13 -10.39
N GLN A 119 -10.76 -0.43 -10.88
CA GLN A 119 -11.84 -1.10 -10.13
C GLN A 119 -11.88 -2.62 -10.38
N GLY A 120 -10.76 -3.20 -10.84
CA GLY A 120 -10.64 -4.64 -11.10
C GLY A 120 -10.43 -5.48 -9.84
N VAL A 121 -10.26 -6.76 -10.06
CA VAL A 121 -9.77 -7.68 -9.04
C VAL A 121 -8.25 -7.51 -8.98
N TYR A 122 -7.74 -7.20 -7.81
CA TYR A 122 -6.31 -7.11 -7.55
C TYR A 122 -5.76 -8.47 -7.11
N HIS A 123 -4.63 -8.85 -7.69
CA HIS A 123 -3.87 -10.03 -7.33
C HIS A 123 -2.60 -9.63 -6.60
N TYR A 124 -2.24 -10.34 -5.55
CA TYR A 124 -1.00 -10.07 -4.81
C TYR A 124 0.20 -10.30 -5.72
N GLY A 125 1.06 -9.29 -5.86
CA GLY A 125 2.22 -9.33 -6.75
C GLY A 125 3.53 -9.63 -6.02
N GLY A 126 3.62 -9.27 -4.74
CA GLY A 126 4.83 -9.48 -3.94
C GLY A 126 5.22 -8.29 -3.07
N THR A 127 6.37 -8.38 -2.44
CA THR A 127 7.02 -7.34 -1.67
C THR A 127 8.03 -6.60 -2.55
N ILE A 128 7.95 -5.25 -2.60
CA ILE A 128 8.91 -4.41 -3.33
C ILE A 128 10.16 -4.20 -2.47
N VAL A 129 9.96 -3.83 -1.21
CA VAL A 129 11.03 -3.58 -0.24
C VAL A 129 10.57 -3.95 1.15
N SER A 130 11.45 -4.55 1.94
CA SER A 130 11.26 -4.80 3.36
C SER A 130 12.31 -4.05 4.17
N ASN A 131 11.89 -3.28 5.18
CA ASN A 131 12.80 -2.49 6.00
C ASN A 131 13.90 -3.30 6.71
N GLY A 132 13.74 -4.60 6.84
CA GLY A 132 14.75 -5.50 7.40
C GLY A 132 15.37 -6.44 6.38
N ASP A 133 15.16 -6.23 5.09
CA ASP A 133 15.52 -7.15 4.00
C ASP A 133 14.90 -8.56 4.19
N ILE A 134 13.78 -8.67 4.92
CA ILE A 134 13.09 -9.95 5.13
C ILE A 134 12.57 -10.47 3.79
N GLY A 135 12.76 -11.78 3.54
CA GLY A 135 12.44 -12.43 2.27
C GLY A 135 13.58 -12.39 1.24
N LEU A 136 14.44 -11.38 1.29
CA LEU A 136 15.56 -11.25 0.36
C LEU A 136 16.66 -12.25 0.70
N ASP A 137 17.11 -13.01 -0.31
CA ASP A 137 18.15 -14.05 -0.15
C ASP A 137 17.82 -15.06 0.97
N GLY A 138 16.52 -15.36 1.20
CA GLY A 138 16.06 -16.28 2.25
C GLY A 138 16.18 -15.72 3.69
N ARG A 139 16.38 -14.42 3.85
CA ARG A 139 16.49 -13.78 5.15
C ARG A 139 15.16 -13.81 5.92
N THR A 140 15.21 -14.32 7.14
CA THR A 140 14.06 -14.34 8.08
C THR A 140 14.28 -13.46 9.30
N VAL A 141 15.54 -13.06 9.57
CA VAL A 141 15.91 -12.16 10.68
C VAL A 141 16.22 -10.80 10.11
N PRO A 142 15.55 -9.73 10.59
CA PRO A 142 15.77 -8.40 10.06
C PRO A 142 17.19 -7.88 10.31
N CYS A 143 17.76 -7.19 9.32
CA CYS A 143 19.07 -6.52 9.45
C CYS A 143 18.97 -5.06 9.90
N ASN A 144 17.77 -4.49 9.93
CA ASN A 144 17.47 -3.12 10.34
C ASN A 144 16.20 -3.08 11.19
N TYR A 145 15.86 -1.89 11.71
CA TYR A 145 14.55 -1.65 12.32
C TYR A 145 13.43 -1.90 11.30
N THR A 146 12.38 -2.62 11.70
CA THR A 146 11.33 -3.11 10.80
C THR A 146 10.11 -2.21 10.71
N GLY A 147 9.86 -1.34 11.67
CA GLY A 147 8.66 -0.49 11.71
C GLY A 147 8.65 0.62 10.66
N THR A 148 7.46 1.19 10.46
CA THR A 148 7.23 2.45 9.72
C THR A 148 7.62 2.40 8.24
N ASN A 149 6.99 1.52 7.47
CA ASN A 149 7.16 1.49 6.02
C ASN A 149 5.97 2.19 5.33
N HIS A 150 6.26 3.10 4.43
CA HIS A 150 5.28 3.78 3.57
C HIS A 150 6.01 4.28 2.33
N GLY A 151 5.39 4.13 1.15
CA GLY A 151 6.06 4.53 -0.08
C GLY A 151 5.20 4.37 -1.32
N SER A 152 5.83 4.56 -2.47
CA SER A 152 5.22 4.39 -3.79
C SER A 152 6.29 4.15 -4.85
N ILE A 153 5.87 3.82 -6.07
CA ILE A 153 6.76 3.70 -7.23
C ILE A 153 6.53 4.85 -8.21
N VAL A 154 7.57 5.22 -8.93
CA VAL A 154 7.51 6.25 -9.98
C VAL A 154 8.52 5.95 -11.08
N GLU A 155 8.17 6.28 -12.31
CA GLU A 155 9.09 6.24 -13.45
C GLU A 155 9.74 7.61 -13.65
N ILE A 156 11.06 7.62 -13.79
CA ILE A 156 11.85 8.81 -14.06
C ILE A 156 12.79 8.50 -15.22
N ASN A 157 12.57 9.13 -16.38
CA ASN A 157 13.39 8.94 -17.59
C ASN A 157 13.56 7.46 -18.00
N GLY A 158 12.48 6.69 -17.97
CA GLY A 158 12.47 5.27 -18.37
C GLY A 158 13.01 4.30 -17.32
N GLN A 159 13.36 4.79 -16.13
CA GLN A 159 13.77 3.97 -15.00
C GLN A 159 12.75 4.05 -13.88
N TRP A 160 12.27 2.90 -13.42
CA TRP A 160 11.39 2.79 -12.26
C TRP A 160 12.16 2.85 -10.95
N TYR A 161 11.57 3.53 -9.97
CA TYR A 161 12.09 3.66 -8.61
C TYR A 161 10.98 3.38 -7.60
N VAL A 162 11.34 2.79 -6.47
CA VAL A 162 10.53 2.84 -5.25
C VAL A 162 11.07 3.95 -4.35
N PHE A 163 10.19 4.85 -3.93
CA PHE A 163 10.47 5.82 -2.86
C PHE A 163 9.74 5.35 -1.62
N TYR A 164 10.45 5.28 -0.51
CA TYR A 164 9.89 4.80 0.75
C TYR A 164 10.59 5.46 1.93
N HIS A 165 10.13 5.21 3.13
CA HIS A 165 10.88 5.59 4.33
C HIS A 165 11.12 4.36 5.21
N ARG A 166 12.19 4.42 6.00
CA ARG A 166 12.50 3.45 7.01
C ARG A 166 12.84 4.12 8.34
N GLN A 167 12.70 3.38 9.42
CA GLN A 167 13.18 3.80 10.72
C GLN A 167 14.73 3.67 10.76
N THR A 168 15.42 4.76 11.10
CA THR A 168 16.88 4.81 11.14
C THR A 168 17.46 4.86 12.55
N ASN A 169 16.60 4.96 13.58
CA ASN A 169 16.99 5.02 14.97
C ASN A 169 15.92 4.33 15.86
N ARG A 170 16.14 4.27 17.15
CA ARG A 170 15.33 3.53 18.14
C ARG A 170 13.88 3.98 18.26
N THR A 171 13.48 5.08 17.67
CA THR A 171 12.09 5.57 17.74
C THR A 171 11.39 5.48 16.38
N PRO A 172 10.07 5.21 16.33
CA PRO A 172 9.32 5.17 15.08
C PRO A 172 9.19 6.54 14.40
N TYR A 173 9.62 7.60 15.06
CA TYR A 173 9.65 8.97 14.51
C TYR A 173 10.97 9.29 13.78
N SER A 174 12.02 8.48 13.97
CA SER A 174 13.29 8.61 13.25
C SER A 174 13.19 8.01 11.85
N ARG A 175 12.45 8.69 10.97
CA ARG A 175 12.17 8.24 9.61
C ARG A 175 13.07 8.95 8.62
N GLN A 176 13.65 8.18 7.70
CA GLN A 176 14.48 8.69 6.62
C GLN A 176 13.90 8.25 5.29
N GLY A 177 13.79 9.19 4.33
CA GLY A 177 13.42 8.89 2.95
C GLY A 177 14.53 8.14 2.24
N CYS A 178 14.15 7.07 1.56
CA CYS A 178 15.04 6.20 0.78
C CYS A 178 14.48 6.03 -0.64
N ALA A 179 15.35 5.69 -1.59
CA ALA A 179 14.95 5.39 -2.96
C ALA A 179 15.84 4.30 -3.54
N GLU A 180 15.21 3.31 -4.19
CA GLU A 180 15.90 2.23 -4.87
C GLU A 180 15.41 2.12 -6.31
N LYS A 181 16.31 1.74 -7.22
CA LYS A 181 15.92 1.34 -8.57
C LYS A 181 15.18 0.01 -8.49
N ILE A 182 14.04 -0.08 -9.17
CA ILE A 182 13.30 -1.32 -9.32
C ILE A 182 13.19 -1.70 -10.80
N THR A 183 12.96 -2.98 -11.04
CA THR A 183 12.71 -3.50 -12.39
C THR A 183 11.30 -4.06 -12.44
N LEU A 184 10.49 -3.52 -13.37
CA LEU A 184 9.25 -4.16 -13.78
C LEU A 184 9.60 -5.19 -14.86
N LEU A 185 9.35 -6.46 -14.56
CA LEU A 185 9.60 -7.55 -15.49
C LEU A 185 8.50 -7.61 -16.58
N PRO A 186 8.75 -8.32 -17.70
CA PRO A 186 7.76 -8.41 -18.80
C PRO A 186 6.42 -9.02 -18.39
N ASP A 187 6.39 -9.88 -17.38
CA ASP A 187 5.17 -10.46 -16.80
C ASP A 187 4.42 -9.49 -15.87
N GLY A 188 5.01 -8.32 -15.59
CA GLY A 188 4.48 -7.30 -14.71
C GLY A 188 4.89 -7.45 -13.25
N SER A 189 5.71 -8.43 -12.91
CA SER A 189 6.23 -8.55 -11.54
C SER A 189 7.34 -7.54 -11.26
N ILE A 190 7.52 -7.23 -9.96
CA ILE A 190 8.58 -6.34 -9.46
C ILE A 190 9.48 -7.17 -8.56
N THR A 191 10.79 -7.16 -8.86
CA THR A 191 11.76 -7.85 -8.02
C THR A 191 11.97 -7.09 -6.71
N GLN A 192 11.93 -7.79 -5.58
CA GLN A 192 12.24 -7.19 -4.28
C GLN A 192 13.66 -6.62 -4.27
N VAL A 193 13.79 -5.41 -3.74
CA VAL A 193 15.08 -4.71 -3.66
C VAL A 193 15.56 -4.63 -2.21
N ARG A 194 16.88 -4.52 -2.07
CA ARG A 194 17.55 -4.33 -0.78
C ARG A 194 17.34 -2.90 -0.30
N VAL A 195 17.13 -2.72 1.01
CA VAL A 195 17.04 -1.38 1.59
C VAL A 195 18.39 -0.65 1.55
N THR A 196 18.33 0.68 1.41
CA THR A 196 19.50 1.55 1.62
C THR A 196 20.08 1.31 3.03
N SER A 197 21.36 1.06 3.12
CA SER A 197 22.11 0.83 4.36
C SER A 197 22.41 2.13 5.12
#